data_0b68fb6e29feb42d14da64d9bde08b5e
#
_entry.id   0b68fb6e29feb42d14da64d9bde08b5e
#
_cell.length_a   1.000
_cell.length_b   1.000
_cell.length_c   1.000
_cell.angle_alpha   90.00
_cell.angle_beta   90.00
_cell.angle_gamma   90.00
#
_symmetry.space_group_name_H-M   'P 1'
#
loop_
_entity.id
_entity.type
_entity.pdbx_description
1 polymer ?
#
loop_
_entity_poly.entity_id
_entity_poly.type
_entity_poly.pdbx_seq_one_letter_code
_entity_poly.pdbx_strand_id
1 'polypeptide(L)'
;QKDFIKLPGGFLKHVPDFLLPKRIKNFREALKTGDFEQAFEFRDEDSDNFQNSEDWRIAEIPSANGHGTAKSLAKLYGILSNGCSRNGTSIMSKNTLELAITPYSNGPDSVLFGAGITFGLGYELSQGISFLGNISPILNNRMFGHAGVGGAVAFGDPDQNLGYGFICNQQHKPREMYKTNNQLTKALYKIIQNF
;
A
#
# COMPACT_ATOMS: atom_id res chain seq x y z
N GLN A 1 -7.67 13.94 9.73
CA GLN A 1 -8.64 13.22 8.85
C GLN A 1 -9.42 14.20 7.96
N LYS A 2 -9.90 15.35 8.47
CA LYS A 2 -10.64 16.33 7.64
C LYS A 2 -9.85 16.94 6.48
N ASP A 3 -8.52 16.87 6.51
CA ASP A 3 -7.66 17.40 5.44
C ASP A 3 -7.41 16.42 4.27
N PHE A 4 -7.80 15.16 4.42
CA PHE A 4 -7.73 14.17 3.33
C PHE A 4 -8.66 14.52 2.16
N ILE A 5 -9.76 15.22 2.42
CA ILE A 5 -10.86 15.41 1.46
C ILE A 5 -11.01 16.87 0.99
N LYS A 6 -10.05 17.75 1.25
CA LYS A 6 -10.01 19.05 0.56
C LYS A 6 -9.46 18.91 -0.87
N LEU A 7 -10.08 18.00 -1.62
CA LEU A 7 -9.92 17.97 -3.07
C LEU A 7 -10.79 19.06 -3.70
N PRO A 8 -10.39 19.62 -4.84
CA PRO A 8 -11.21 20.60 -5.58
C PRO A 8 -12.49 19.93 -6.14
N GLY A 9 -13.30 19.37 -5.22
CA GLY A 9 -14.50 18.58 -5.56
C GLY A 9 -15.66 19.41 -6.10
N GLY A 10 -15.64 20.73 -5.92
CA GLY A 10 -16.73 21.59 -6.38
C GLY A 10 -16.90 21.59 -7.90
N PHE A 11 -15.81 21.69 -8.65
CA PHE A 11 -15.83 21.73 -10.11
C PHE A 11 -16.17 20.36 -10.72
N LEU A 12 -15.60 19.28 -10.20
CA LEU A 12 -15.81 17.93 -10.74
C LEU A 12 -17.25 17.41 -10.59
N LYS A 13 -18.02 17.92 -9.63
CA LYS A 13 -19.42 17.51 -9.42
C LYS A 13 -20.34 17.88 -10.58
N HIS A 14 -20.01 18.92 -11.35
CA HIS A 14 -20.86 19.47 -12.39
C HIS A 14 -20.45 19.05 -13.81
N VAL A 15 -19.31 18.38 -13.97
CA VAL A 15 -18.85 17.90 -15.28
C VAL A 15 -19.58 16.61 -15.63
N PRO A 16 -20.26 16.51 -16.79
CA PRO A 16 -20.91 15.29 -17.24
C PRO A 16 -19.93 14.13 -17.38
N ASP A 17 -20.37 12.91 -17.02
CA ASP A 17 -19.52 11.71 -17.01
C ASP A 17 -18.85 11.42 -18.36
N PHE A 18 -19.53 11.67 -19.47
CA PHE A 18 -18.97 11.39 -20.78
C PHE A 18 -17.75 12.25 -21.14
N LEU A 19 -17.58 13.40 -20.46
CA LEU A 19 -16.43 14.29 -20.63
C LEU A 19 -15.27 13.97 -19.68
N LEU A 20 -15.48 13.09 -18.71
CA LEU A 20 -14.46 12.78 -17.72
C LEU A 20 -13.60 11.57 -18.14
N PRO A 21 -12.27 11.65 -17.97
CA PRO A 21 -11.41 10.48 -18.09
C PRO A 21 -11.87 9.35 -17.13
N LYS A 22 -11.68 8.10 -17.56
CA LYS A 22 -12.12 6.92 -16.79
C LYS A 22 -11.66 6.95 -15.32
N ARG A 23 -10.43 7.40 -15.05
CA ARG A 23 -9.90 7.52 -13.68
C ARG A 23 -10.70 8.49 -12.82
N ILE A 24 -11.11 9.62 -13.37
CA ILE A 24 -11.89 10.64 -12.64
C ILE A 24 -13.31 10.13 -12.40
N LYS A 25 -13.88 9.37 -13.32
CA LYS A 25 -15.15 8.69 -13.10
C LYS A 25 -15.07 7.71 -11.93
N ASN A 26 -14.06 6.83 -11.93
CA ASN A 26 -13.84 5.86 -10.85
C ASN A 26 -13.70 6.55 -9.50
N PHE A 27 -12.88 7.61 -9.45
CA PHE A 27 -12.71 8.42 -8.24
C PHE A 27 -14.03 9.04 -7.77
N ARG A 28 -14.83 9.59 -8.69
CA ARG A 28 -16.14 10.19 -8.36
C ARG A 28 -17.13 9.16 -7.86
N GLU A 29 -17.13 7.96 -8.43
CA GLU A 29 -17.98 6.86 -7.94
C GLU A 29 -17.53 6.40 -6.54
N ALA A 30 -16.23 6.21 -6.33
CA ALA A 30 -15.71 5.83 -5.01
C ALA A 30 -16.05 6.87 -3.91
N LEU A 31 -16.08 8.17 -4.24
CA LEU A 31 -16.54 9.19 -3.30
C LEU A 31 -18.04 9.13 -2.98
N LYS A 32 -18.86 8.53 -3.86
CA LYS A 32 -20.30 8.37 -3.61
C LYS A 32 -20.62 7.19 -2.70
N THR A 33 -19.80 6.14 -2.75
CA THR A 33 -20.04 4.92 -1.96
C THR A 33 -19.76 5.12 -0.47
N GLY A 34 -18.87 6.05 -0.11
CA GLY A 34 -18.43 6.24 1.29
C GLY A 34 -17.59 5.09 1.82
N ASP A 35 -17.11 4.20 0.96
CA ASP A 35 -16.37 3.00 1.36
C ASP A 35 -15.06 3.34 2.08
N PHE A 36 -14.39 4.44 1.68
CA PHE A 36 -13.18 4.91 2.36
C PHE A 36 -13.47 5.32 3.80
N GLU A 37 -14.50 6.13 3.99
CA GLU A 37 -14.92 6.60 5.31
C GLU A 37 -15.31 5.41 6.20
N GLN A 38 -16.07 4.45 5.66
CA GLN A 38 -16.45 3.25 6.41
C GLN A 38 -15.25 2.37 6.78
N ALA A 39 -14.29 2.21 5.87
CA ALA A 39 -13.11 1.38 6.10
C ALA A 39 -12.15 1.99 7.13
N PHE A 40 -12.12 3.32 7.24
CA PHE A 40 -11.20 4.06 8.12
C PHE A 40 -11.92 4.85 9.22
N GLU A 41 -13.21 4.61 9.44
CA GLU A 41 -13.96 5.21 10.54
C GLU A 41 -13.59 4.53 11.86
N PHE A 42 -12.62 5.11 12.54
CA PHE A 42 -12.31 4.77 13.92
C PHE A 42 -13.19 5.62 14.84
N ARG A 43 -14.15 4.96 15.50
CA ARG A 43 -15.21 5.60 16.28
C ARG A 43 -14.78 6.12 17.66
N ASP A 44 -13.55 6.52 17.86
CA ASP A 44 -13.18 7.20 19.09
C ASP A 44 -13.12 8.70 18.87
N GLU A 45 -14.20 9.38 19.26
CA GLU A 45 -14.35 10.82 19.10
C GLU A 45 -13.42 11.62 20.04
N ASP A 46 -12.78 10.96 21.02
CA ASP A 46 -12.14 11.65 22.15
C ASP A 46 -10.61 11.72 22.08
N SER A 47 -9.93 11.12 21.11
CA SER A 47 -8.48 11.24 21.04
C SER A 47 -7.90 11.38 19.63
N ASP A 48 -7.26 12.52 19.36
CA ASP A 48 -6.47 12.77 18.15
C ASP A 48 -5.26 11.80 18.01
N ASN A 49 -5.00 10.97 19.03
CA ASN A 49 -3.84 10.06 19.12
C ASN A 49 -4.19 8.61 19.47
N PHE A 50 -5.42 8.17 19.23
CA PHE A 50 -5.86 6.81 19.55
C PHE A 50 -4.91 5.74 19.01
N GLN A 51 -4.41 5.88 17.78
CA GLN A 51 -3.48 4.94 17.14
C GLN A 51 -2.11 4.87 17.87
N ASN A 52 -1.83 5.78 18.80
CA ASN A 52 -0.64 5.75 19.65
C ASN A 52 -0.93 5.23 21.06
N SER A 53 -2.17 4.91 21.39
CA SER A 53 -2.58 4.38 22.69
C SER A 53 -2.04 2.97 22.93
N GLU A 54 -2.03 2.56 24.19
CA GLU A 54 -1.70 1.19 24.56
C GLU A 54 -2.78 0.22 24.05
N ASP A 55 -4.04 0.59 24.17
CA ASP A 55 -5.18 -0.20 23.70
C ASP A 55 -5.09 -0.51 22.21
N TRP A 56 -4.71 0.48 21.39
CA TRP A 56 -4.46 0.26 19.96
C TRP A 56 -3.32 -0.74 19.72
N ARG A 57 -2.24 -0.65 20.50
CA ARG A 57 -1.07 -1.53 20.31
C ARG A 57 -1.32 -2.97 20.71
N ILE A 58 -2.17 -3.21 21.70
CA ILE A 58 -2.51 -4.56 22.18
C ILE A 58 -3.71 -5.18 21.46
N ALA A 59 -4.52 -4.39 20.79
CA ALA A 59 -5.66 -4.88 20.03
C ALA A 59 -5.22 -5.76 18.85
N GLU A 60 -6.03 -6.74 18.49
CA GLU A 60 -5.81 -7.58 17.31
C GLU A 60 -6.58 -7.01 16.11
N ILE A 61 -5.95 -6.07 15.40
CA ILE A 61 -6.51 -5.44 14.18
C ILE A 61 -5.59 -5.76 12.99
N PRO A 62 -5.70 -6.94 12.37
CA PRO A 62 -4.76 -7.42 11.35
C PRO A 62 -4.58 -6.47 10.17
N SER A 63 -5.61 -5.67 9.86
CA SER A 63 -5.60 -4.73 8.74
C SER A 63 -4.83 -3.43 9.01
N ALA A 64 -4.51 -3.11 10.28
CA ALA A 64 -4.06 -1.76 10.59
C ALA A 64 -2.91 -1.65 11.60
N ASN A 65 -2.87 -2.46 12.66
CA ASN A 65 -2.00 -2.22 13.80
C ASN A 65 -0.80 -3.15 13.95
N GLY A 66 -0.31 -3.72 12.87
CA GLY A 66 0.94 -4.48 12.89
C GLY A 66 2.13 -3.59 13.28
N HIS A 67 2.92 -4.02 14.28
CA HIS A 67 4.10 -3.32 14.75
C HIS A 67 5.37 -4.08 14.42
N GLY A 68 6.36 -3.41 13.88
CA GLY A 68 7.64 -4.02 13.52
C GLY A 68 8.69 -2.97 13.17
N THR A 69 9.89 -3.43 12.84
CA THR A 69 10.96 -2.58 12.37
C THR A 69 11.16 -2.70 10.85
N ALA A 70 11.68 -1.68 10.20
CA ALA A 70 12.07 -1.77 8.79
C ALA A 70 12.98 -2.97 8.52
N LYS A 71 13.92 -3.25 9.42
CA LYS A 71 14.84 -4.39 9.34
C LYS A 71 14.10 -5.74 9.39
N SER A 72 13.09 -5.89 10.27
CA SER A 72 12.33 -7.14 10.35
C SER A 72 11.46 -7.36 9.11
N LEU A 73 10.85 -6.32 8.58
CA LEU A 73 10.10 -6.38 7.33
C LEU A 73 10.99 -6.72 6.14
N ALA A 74 12.12 -6.02 5.98
CA ALA A 74 13.08 -6.32 4.92
C ALA A 74 13.62 -7.76 5.01
N LYS A 75 13.85 -8.27 6.23
CA LYS A 75 14.27 -9.66 6.46
C LYS A 75 13.17 -10.65 6.06
N LEU A 76 11.92 -10.40 6.45
CA LEU A 76 10.78 -11.25 6.09
C LEU A 76 10.62 -11.35 4.57
N TYR A 77 10.50 -10.21 3.91
CA TYR A 77 10.35 -10.18 2.46
C TYR A 77 11.59 -10.72 1.72
N GLY A 78 12.80 -10.50 2.26
CA GLY A 78 14.03 -11.08 1.73
C GLY A 78 14.06 -12.61 1.82
N ILE A 79 13.54 -13.21 2.89
CA ILE A 79 13.40 -14.66 2.99
C ILE A 79 12.38 -15.18 1.96
N LEU A 80 11.24 -14.52 1.83
CA LEU A 80 10.21 -14.90 0.86
C LEU A 80 10.75 -14.82 -0.57
N SER A 81 11.44 -13.74 -0.92
CA SER A 81 12.05 -13.55 -2.25
C SER A 81 13.17 -14.53 -2.56
N ASN A 82 13.82 -15.10 -1.55
CA ASN A 82 14.92 -16.05 -1.69
C ASN A 82 14.48 -17.52 -1.43
N GLY A 83 13.29 -17.88 -1.86
CA GLY A 83 12.80 -19.25 -1.81
C GLY A 83 12.13 -19.64 -0.50
N CYS A 84 11.66 -18.67 0.26
CA CYS A 84 10.83 -18.81 1.46
C CYS A 84 11.54 -19.51 2.64
N SER A 85 12.86 -19.66 2.62
CA SER A 85 13.62 -20.38 3.62
C SER A 85 14.95 -19.69 3.91
N ARG A 86 15.38 -19.74 5.16
CA ARG A 86 16.70 -19.24 5.60
C ARG A 86 17.20 -20.03 6.79
N ASN A 87 18.48 -20.45 6.76
CA ASN A 87 19.15 -21.18 7.85
C ASN A 87 18.35 -22.39 8.35
N GLY A 88 17.76 -23.16 7.44
CA GLY A 88 16.98 -24.34 7.77
C GLY A 88 15.54 -24.09 8.24
N THR A 89 15.15 -22.81 8.43
CA THR A 89 13.77 -22.43 8.79
C THR A 89 13.02 -21.98 7.55
N SER A 90 11.92 -22.65 7.25
CA SER A 90 10.99 -22.26 6.16
C SER A 90 9.81 -21.47 6.74
N ILE A 91 9.45 -20.38 6.10
CA ILE A 91 8.25 -19.59 6.41
C ILE A 91 7.02 -20.22 5.76
N MET A 92 7.15 -20.57 4.48
CA MET A 92 6.14 -21.25 3.68
C MET A 92 6.80 -22.00 2.52
N SER A 93 6.05 -22.81 1.80
CA SER A 93 6.56 -23.42 0.56
C SER A 93 6.64 -22.40 -0.57
N LYS A 94 7.53 -22.63 -1.54
CA LYS A 94 7.57 -21.81 -2.76
C LYS A 94 6.23 -21.83 -3.50
N ASN A 95 5.58 -22.98 -3.59
CA ASN A 95 4.27 -23.11 -4.22
C ASN A 95 3.20 -22.27 -3.50
N THR A 96 3.25 -22.22 -2.18
CA THR A 96 2.34 -21.37 -1.40
C THR A 96 2.57 -19.88 -1.71
N LEU A 97 3.84 -19.46 -1.82
CA LEU A 97 4.13 -18.08 -2.20
C LEU A 97 3.65 -17.79 -3.63
N GLU A 98 3.91 -18.64 -4.61
CA GLU A 98 3.46 -18.45 -5.99
C GLU A 98 1.93 -18.35 -6.09
N LEU A 99 1.20 -19.15 -5.33
CA LEU A 99 -0.25 -19.00 -5.20
C LEU A 99 -0.61 -17.65 -4.58
N ALA A 100 0.05 -17.26 -3.49
CA ALA A 100 -0.26 -16.02 -2.78
C ALA A 100 0.01 -14.76 -3.62
N ILE A 101 1.00 -14.79 -4.50
CA ILE A 101 1.33 -13.66 -5.40
C ILE A 101 0.69 -13.78 -6.80
N THR A 102 -0.20 -14.73 -6.99
CA THR A 102 -1.05 -14.79 -8.19
C THR A 102 -2.14 -13.70 -8.09
N PRO A 103 -2.44 -12.97 -9.18
CA PRO A 103 -3.52 -12.00 -9.18
C PRO A 103 -4.90 -12.64 -8.98
N TYR A 104 -5.60 -12.27 -7.90
CA TYR A 104 -6.98 -12.70 -7.62
C TYR A 104 -7.98 -11.58 -7.77
N SER A 105 -7.58 -10.34 -7.54
CA SER A 105 -8.41 -9.18 -7.84
C SER A 105 -7.61 -8.16 -8.64
N ASN A 106 -8.27 -7.50 -9.58
CA ASN A 106 -7.66 -6.46 -10.40
C ASN A 106 -8.74 -5.49 -10.85
N GLY A 107 -8.57 -4.22 -10.55
CA GLY A 107 -9.50 -3.19 -10.98
C GLY A 107 -9.55 -1.99 -10.06
N PRO A 108 -10.56 -1.13 -10.26
CA PRO A 108 -10.78 0.01 -9.40
C PRO A 108 -11.15 -0.45 -7.99
N ASP A 109 -10.40 0.01 -7.00
CA ASP A 109 -10.68 -0.23 -5.60
C ASP A 109 -11.56 0.90 -5.04
N SER A 110 -12.73 0.56 -4.48
CA SER A 110 -13.68 1.56 -4.00
C SER A 110 -13.20 2.26 -2.74
N VAL A 111 -12.48 1.55 -1.87
CA VAL A 111 -11.88 2.12 -0.64
C VAL A 111 -10.75 3.09 -1.00
N LEU A 112 -9.95 2.76 -2.01
CA LEU A 112 -8.80 3.57 -2.43
C LEU A 112 -9.15 4.50 -3.61
N PHE A 113 -10.34 5.06 -3.59
CA PHE A 113 -10.80 6.10 -4.52
C PHE A 113 -10.73 5.70 -6.00
N GLY A 114 -11.05 4.47 -6.30
CA GLY A 114 -11.04 3.96 -7.67
C GLY A 114 -9.64 3.73 -8.24
N ALA A 115 -8.61 3.63 -7.39
CA ALA A 115 -7.29 3.24 -7.82
C ALA A 115 -7.32 1.84 -8.43
N GLY A 116 -6.66 1.65 -9.58
CA GLY A 116 -6.46 0.33 -10.16
C GLY A 116 -5.38 -0.41 -9.39
N ILE A 117 -5.78 -1.31 -8.51
CA ILE A 117 -4.86 -2.11 -7.69
C ILE A 117 -5.06 -3.58 -8.01
N THR A 118 -3.98 -4.34 -7.98
CA THR A 118 -3.99 -5.79 -8.12
C THR A 118 -3.57 -6.41 -6.80
N PHE A 119 -4.40 -7.30 -6.27
CA PHE A 119 -4.11 -8.05 -5.06
C PHE A 119 -4.00 -9.55 -5.34
N GLY A 120 -3.03 -10.17 -4.65
CA GLY A 120 -2.96 -11.60 -4.42
C GLY A 120 -3.62 -11.96 -3.08
N LEU A 121 -3.21 -13.07 -2.49
CA LEU A 121 -3.69 -13.47 -1.17
C LEU A 121 -2.85 -12.78 -0.09
N GLY A 122 -3.32 -11.61 0.35
CA GLY A 122 -2.67 -10.80 1.37
C GLY A 122 -1.53 -9.90 0.88
N TYR A 123 -1.27 -9.86 -0.42
CA TYR A 123 -0.25 -8.99 -1.01
C TYR A 123 -0.82 -8.07 -2.07
N GLU A 124 -0.34 -6.85 -2.06
CA GLU A 124 -0.43 -5.92 -3.18
C GLU A 124 0.65 -6.29 -4.21
N LEU A 125 0.26 -6.45 -5.49
CA LEU A 125 1.15 -6.99 -6.53
C LEU A 125 1.59 -5.96 -7.55
N SER A 126 0.67 -5.19 -8.07
CA SER A 126 0.98 -4.14 -9.04
C SER A 126 0.07 -2.96 -8.81
N GLN A 127 0.54 -1.81 -9.25
CA GLN A 127 -0.25 -0.61 -9.09
C GLN A 127 -0.72 -0.03 -10.40
N GLY A 128 -2.00 0.30 -10.41
CA GLY A 128 -2.51 1.32 -11.28
C GLY A 128 -2.04 2.71 -10.83
N ILE A 129 -1.99 3.65 -11.75
CA ILE A 129 -1.81 5.06 -11.42
C ILE A 129 -3.15 5.58 -10.89
N SER A 130 -3.23 5.89 -9.59
CA SER A 130 -4.40 6.56 -9.05
C SER A 130 -4.43 8.03 -9.45
N PHE A 131 -5.60 8.66 -9.28
CA PHE A 131 -5.71 10.12 -9.43
C PHE A 131 -4.77 10.88 -8.48
N LEU A 132 -4.43 10.29 -7.34
CA LEU A 132 -3.53 10.85 -6.32
C LEU A 132 -2.03 10.63 -6.61
N GLY A 133 -1.68 10.03 -7.75
CA GLY A 133 -0.31 9.70 -8.13
C GLY A 133 0.06 8.25 -7.84
N ASN A 134 1.35 7.91 -7.90
CA ASN A 134 1.85 6.58 -7.53
C ASN A 134 1.62 6.36 -6.04
N ILE A 135 0.70 5.47 -5.71
CA ILE A 135 0.34 5.18 -4.33
C ILE A 135 1.34 4.21 -3.69
N SER A 136 2.15 3.48 -4.47
CA SER A 136 3.18 2.59 -3.93
C SER A 136 4.35 2.40 -4.89
N PRO A 137 5.52 2.05 -4.38
CA PRO A 137 6.72 1.80 -5.17
C PRO A 137 6.81 0.39 -5.74
N ILE A 138 5.78 -0.43 -5.64
CA ILE A 138 5.76 -1.78 -6.22
C ILE A 138 5.68 -1.63 -7.72
N LEU A 139 6.81 -1.81 -8.42
CA LEU A 139 7.03 -1.30 -9.76
C LEU A 139 7.01 -2.36 -10.87
N ASN A 140 7.08 -3.65 -10.54
CA ASN A 140 7.08 -4.73 -11.54
C ASN A 140 6.11 -5.86 -11.19
N ASN A 141 5.83 -6.72 -12.15
CA ASN A 141 4.82 -7.77 -12.04
C ASN A 141 5.17 -8.91 -11.07
N ARG A 142 6.40 -9.00 -10.61
CA ARG A 142 6.82 -10.05 -9.67
C ARG A 142 7.01 -9.52 -8.25
N MET A 143 7.04 -8.22 -8.08
CA MET A 143 7.09 -7.60 -6.74
C MET A 143 5.77 -7.82 -6.01
N PHE A 144 5.88 -8.15 -4.74
CA PHE A 144 4.74 -8.36 -3.86
C PHE A 144 5.01 -7.72 -2.49
N GLY A 145 4.03 -7.15 -1.89
CA GLY A 145 4.21 -6.45 -0.62
C GLY A 145 2.96 -5.72 -0.18
N HIS A 146 3.14 -4.66 0.56
CA HIS A 146 2.05 -3.74 0.91
C HIS A 146 2.59 -2.36 1.29
N ALA A 147 1.77 -1.36 1.04
CA ALA A 147 2.04 0.02 1.45
C ALA A 147 1.01 0.46 2.50
N GLY A 148 1.47 1.19 3.52
CA GLY A 148 0.61 1.69 4.59
C GLY A 148 0.29 3.16 4.45
N VAL A 149 -0.89 3.56 4.90
CA VAL A 149 -1.26 4.98 5.07
C VAL A 149 -0.25 5.64 6.00
N GLY A 150 0.36 6.74 5.54
CA GLY A 150 1.43 7.41 6.30
C GLY A 150 2.82 7.22 5.70
N GLY A 151 3.01 6.27 4.77
CA GLY A 151 4.22 6.14 3.98
C GLY A 151 5.10 4.94 4.29
N ALA A 152 4.70 4.06 5.21
CA ALA A 152 5.39 2.78 5.41
C ALA A 152 5.22 1.87 4.19
N VAL A 153 6.29 1.17 3.81
CA VAL A 153 6.27 0.25 2.65
C VAL A 153 7.17 -0.94 2.93
N ALA A 154 6.71 -2.13 2.59
CA ALA A 154 7.55 -3.31 2.57
C ALA A 154 7.20 -4.20 1.37
N PHE A 155 8.21 -4.75 0.71
CA PHE A 155 8.01 -5.63 -0.44
C PHE A 155 9.15 -6.63 -0.64
N GLY A 156 8.87 -7.69 -1.36
CA GLY A 156 9.81 -8.63 -1.91
C GLY A 156 9.91 -8.51 -3.42
N ASP A 157 11.11 -8.71 -3.95
CA ASP A 157 11.38 -8.82 -5.38
C ASP A 157 12.16 -10.12 -5.65
N PRO A 158 11.47 -11.20 -6.07
CA PRO A 158 12.12 -12.47 -6.34
C PRO A 158 13.14 -12.41 -7.48
N ASP A 159 12.95 -11.54 -8.46
CA ASP A 159 13.86 -11.42 -9.61
C ASP A 159 15.20 -10.80 -9.20
N GLN A 160 15.21 -10.00 -8.13
CA GLN A 160 16.40 -9.38 -7.57
C GLN A 160 16.87 -10.05 -6.26
N ASN A 161 16.19 -11.11 -5.80
CA ASN A 161 16.40 -11.73 -4.48
C ASN A 161 16.40 -10.71 -3.35
N LEU A 162 15.53 -9.72 -3.43
CA LEU A 162 15.52 -8.54 -2.58
C LEU A 162 14.32 -8.53 -1.64
N GLY A 163 14.57 -8.16 -0.39
CA GLY A 163 13.54 -7.72 0.55
C GLY A 163 13.77 -6.28 0.96
N TYR A 164 12.73 -5.49 0.88
CA TYR A 164 12.75 -4.07 1.23
C TYR A 164 11.80 -3.76 2.36
N GLY A 165 12.18 -2.85 3.24
CA GLY A 165 11.33 -2.32 4.30
C GLY A 165 11.67 -0.87 4.61
N PHE A 166 10.66 -0.02 4.60
CA PHE A 166 10.75 1.39 4.96
C PHE A 166 9.63 1.74 5.94
N ILE A 167 10.01 2.34 7.05
CA ILE A 167 9.09 2.83 8.08
C ILE A 167 9.49 4.27 8.41
N CYS A 168 8.50 5.14 8.51
CA CYS A 168 8.68 6.52 8.96
C CYS A 168 8.19 6.67 10.40
N ASN A 169 8.84 7.54 11.18
CA ASN A 169 8.45 7.88 12.54
C ASN A 169 7.36 8.95 12.62
N GLN A 170 7.03 9.55 11.48
CA GLN A 170 5.95 10.54 11.34
C GLN A 170 5.24 10.29 10.02
N GLN A 171 3.92 10.24 10.07
CA GLN A 171 3.10 10.09 8.88
C GLN A 171 3.23 11.32 7.97
N HIS A 172 3.39 11.08 6.69
CA HIS A 172 3.41 12.13 5.68
C HIS A 172 2.00 12.58 5.32
N LYS A 173 1.89 13.82 4.82
CA LYS A 173 0.65 14.27 4.19
C LYS A 173 0.31 13.37 2.99
N PRO A 174 -0.97 13.17 2.67
CA PRO A 174 -1.39 12.24 1.60
C PRO A 174 -0.69 12.44 0.26
N ARG A 175 -0.45 13.68 -0.15
CA ARG A 175 0.24 14.00 -1.42
C ARG A 175 1.74 13.67 -1.44
N GLU A 176 2.34 13.50 -0.27
CA GLU A 176 3.77 13.24 -0.09
C GLU A 176 4.05 11.85 0.51
N MET A 177 2.98 11.09 0.75
CA MET A 177 2.98 9.86 1.51
C MET A 177 4.15 8.92 1.13
N TYR A 178 4.38 8.71 -0.16
CA TYR A 178 5.43 7.80 -0.63
C TYR A 178 6.62 8.51 -1.30
N LYS A 179 6.72 9.83 -1.19
CA LYS A 179 7.77 10.61 -1.87
C LYS A 179 9.18 10.13 -1.50
N THR A 180 9.47 10.05 -0.21
CA THR A 180 10.78 9.60 0.28
C THR A 180 11.05 8.17 -0.12
N ASN A 181 10.09 7.28 0.09
CA ASN A 181 10.21 5.88 -0.27
C ASN A 181 10.43 5.70 -1.79
N ASN A 182 9.71 6.43 -2.64
CA ASN A 182 9.88 6.39 -4.09
C ASN A 182 11.26 6.88 -4.54
N GLN A 183 11.84 7.85 -3.84
CA GLN A 183 13.22 8.29 -4.13
C GLN A 183 14.24 7.22 -3.75
N LEU A 184 14.07 6.60 -2.58
CA LEU A 184 14.95 5.54 -2.10
C LEU A 184 14.90 4.30 -3.00
N THR A 185 13.70 3.84 -3.37
CA THR A 185 13.54 2.68 -4.26
C THR A 185 14.08 2.94 -5.66
N LYS A 186 13.87 4.12 -6.23
CA LYS A 186 14.48 4.50 -7.51
C LYS A 186 16.00 4.49 -7.44
N ALA A 187 16.60 5.01 -6.37
CA ALA A 187 18.05 4.98 -6.17
C ALA A 187 18.56 3.55 -6.02
N LEU A 188 17.87 2.72 -5.23
CA LEU A 188 18.19 1.30 -5.04
C LEU A 188 18.21 0.55 -6.37
N TYR A 189 17.13 0.63 -7.16
CA TYR A 189 17.03 -0.09 -8.43
C TYR A 189 18.01 0.43 -9.48
N LYS A 190 18.34 1.71 -9.47
CA LYS A 190 19.41 2.26 -10.30
C LYS A 190 20.78 1.63 -9.99
N ILE A 191 21.05 1.33 -8.73
CA ILE A 191 22.29 0.66 -8.33
C ILE A 191 22.25 -0.82 -8.76
N ILE A 192 21.18 -1.53 -8.44
CA ILE A 192 21.03 -2.97 -8.76
C ILE A 192 21.14 -3.23 -10.27
N GLN A 193 20.58 -2.38 -11.12
CA GLN A 193 20.62 -2.53 -12.57
C GLN A 193 21.98 -2.20 -13.20
N ASN A 194 22.87 -1.56 -12.47
CA ASN A 194 24.22 -1.22 -12.93
C ASN A 194 25.29 -2.22 -12.44
N PHE A 195 24.89 -3.26 -11.74
CA PHE A 195 25.72 -4.40 -11.36
C PHE A 195 25.33 -5.66 -12.16
#